data_1562fa3cc5397c4d2a365945360ec00a
#
_entry.id   1562fa3cc5397c4d2a365945360ec00a
#
_cell.length_a   1.000
_cell.length_b   1.000
_cell.length_c   1.000
_cell.angle_alpha   90.00
_cell.angle_beta   90.00
_cell.angle_gamma   90.00
#
_symmetry.space_group_name_H-M   'P 1'
#
loop_
_entity.id
_entity.type
_entity.pdbx_description
1 polymer ?
#
loop_
_entity_poly.entity_id
_entity_poly.type
_entity_poly.pdbx_seq_one_letter_code
_entity_poly.pdbx_strand_id
1 'polypeptide(L)'
;MNKLKKIFLTAVATLTVVTVSAAGEEPAAESYRNNRHPLLQKDYIQLPLGTIRAEGWMHDQLTRMRDGMTGHLDKVYTKVMGPRNGWLGGDGDVWERGPYWIDGLLPLAYLLNDQALIEKVQPWIEWTLASQKPNGYFGPDTDRDYEPGLQRNNAQDWWPKMVMLKVMQQYYTATQDRRVIDFMTRYFRYQLDELPKNPLGKWTFWKSEAKRS
;
A
#
# COMPACT_ATOMS: atom_id res chain seq x y z
N MET A 1 23.52 -43.67 -69.81
CA MET A 1 23.98 -42.29 -69.82
C MET A 1 23.03 -41.46 -68.99
N ASN A 2 23.28 -41.34 -67.68
CA ASN A 2 22.46 -40.56 -66.79
C ASN A 2 23.34 -39.54 -66.05
N LYS A 3 23.07 -38.27 -66.30
CA LYS A 3 23.73 -37.14 -65.63
C LYS A 3 23.06 -36.89 -64.31
N LEU A 4 23.74 -37.14 -63.19
CA LEU A 4 23.33 -36.67 -61.84
C LEU A 4 23.57 -35.18 -61.76
N LYS A 5 22.50 -34.40 -61.54
CA LYS A 5 22.57 -33.03 -61.13
C LYS A 5 22.78 -32.95 -59.63
N LYS A 6 23.91 -32.43 -59.16
CA LYS A 6 24.15 -32.10 -57.78
C LYS A 6 23.41 -30.78 -57.45
N ILE A 7 22.46 -30.81 -56.56
CA ILE A 7 21.82 -29.65 -56.02
C ILE A 7 22.63 -29.25 -54.76
N PHE A 8 23.28 -28.10 -54.82
CA PHE A 8 23.90 -27.48 -53.65
C PHE A 8 22.81 -26.72 -52.90
N LEU A 9 22.46 -27.16 -51.66
CA LEU A 9 21.56 -26.48 -50.74
C LEU A 9 22.41 -25.56 -49.88
N THR A 10 22.37 -24.24 -50.15
CA THR A 10 23.02 -23.25 -49.33
C THR A 10 22.10 -22.87 -48.20
N ALA A 11 22.39 -23.33 -47.00
CA ALA A 11 21.66 -22.92 -45.77
C ALA A 11 22.16 -21.55 -45.36
N VAL A 12 21.33 -20.54 -45.51
CA VAL A 12 21.56 -19.20 -44.94
C VAL A 12 21.07 -19.24 -43.49
N ALA A 13 22.00 -19.27 -42.55
CA ALA A 13 21.72 -19.10 -41.16
C ALA A 13 21.47 -17.62 -40.84
N THR A 14 20.22 -17.24 -40.70
CA THR A 14 19.84 -15.90 -40.22
C THR A 14 20.09 -15.83 -38.73
N LEU A 15 21.15 -15.15 -38.32
CA LEU A 15 21.47 -14.87 -36.93
C LEU A 15 20.52 -13.75 -36.45
N THR A 16 19.43 -14.11 -35.76
CA THR A 16 18.56 -13.13 -35.11
C THR A 16 19.28 -12.63 -33.84
N VAL A 17 19.85 -11.45 -33.91
CA VAL A 17 20.36 -10.76 -32.72
C VAL A 17 19.14 -10.25 -31.94
N VAL A 18 18.78 -10.97 -30.87
CA VAL A 18 17.84 -10.46 -29.90
C VAL A 18 18.58 -9.40 -29.09
N THR A 19 18.38 -8.15 -29.44
CA THR A 19 18.75 -7.04 -28.57
C THR A 19 17.81 -7.08 -27.38
N VAL A 20 18.26 -7.64 -26.25
CA VAL A 20 17.65 -7.40 -24.96
C VAL A 20 17.87 -5.92 -24.66
N SER A 21 16.84 -5.13 -24.95
CA SER A 21 16.77 -3.76 -24.47
C SER A 21 16.68 -3.88 -22.96
N ALA A 22 17.75 -3.58 -22.26
CA ALA A 22 17.69 -3.32 -20.83
C ALA A 22 16.66 -2.20 -20.66
N ALA A 23 15.49 -2.52 -20.14
CA ALA A 23 14.50 -1.53 -19.77
C ALA A 23 15.20 -0.58 -18.80
N GLY A 24 15.42 0.64 -19.26
CA GLY A 24 16.11 1.66 -18.51
C GLY A 24 15.39 1.89 -17.18
N GLU A 25 16.14 1.76 -16.11
CA GLU A 25 15.77 2.28 -14.79
C GLU A 25 15.63 3.80 -14.91
N GLU A 26 14.41 4.27 -15.14
CA GLU A 26 14.02 5.64 -14.86
C GLU A 26 12.76 5.70 -14.01
N PRO A 27 12.85 5.40 -12.70
CA PRO A 27 11.88 5.94 -11.78
C PRO A 27 12.47 6.69 -10.60
N ALA A 28 13.76 6.69 -10.38
CA ALA A 28 14.35 7.30 -9.18
C ALA A 28 14.09 8.81 -9.08
N ALA A 29 14.13 9.55 -10.19
CA ALA A 29 13.97 11.01 -10.18
C ALA A 29 12.57 11.50 -9.80
N GLU A 30 11.50 10.73 -10.06
CA GLU A 30 10.14 11.13 -9.67
C GLU A 30 9.87 10.96 -8.18
N SER A 31 10.52 10.00 -7.54
CA SER A 31 10.34 9.69 -6.13
C SER A 31 10.97 10.69 -5.17
N TYR A 32 11.89 11.53 -5.67
CA TYR A 32 12.61 12.53 -4.88
C TYR A 32 12.05 13.96 -5.05
N ARG A 33 10.79 14.08 -5.45
CA ARG A 33 10.17 15.39 -5.65
C ARG A 33 9.73 16.00 -4.34
N ASN A 34 10.07 17.25 -4.16
CA ASN A 34 9.56 18.08 -3.08
C ASN A 34 8.12 18.53 -3.35
N ASN A 35 7.49 19.15 -2.37
CA ASN A 35 6.18 19.76 -2.51
C ASN A 35 6.14 20.75 -3.69
N ARG A 36 5.01 20.78 -4.39
CA ARG A 36 4.75 21.75 -5.47
C ARG A 36 3.99 22.95 -4.91
N HIS A 37 4.24 24.13 -5.50
CA HIS A 37 3.43 25.31 -5.20
C HIS A 37 1.92 24.98 -5.31
N PRO A 38 1.04 25.48 -4.36
CA PRO A 38 1.31 26.44 -3.29
C PRO A 38 1.84 25.85 -1.97
N LEU A 39 2.14 24.57 -1.91
CA LEU A 39 2.67 23.94 -0.70
C LEU A 39 4.12 24.37 -0.45
N LEU A 40 4.46 24.59 0.81
CA LEU A 40 5.84 24.88 1.22
C LEU A 40 6.74 23.70 0.90
N GLN A 41 7.93 23.99 0.39
CA GLN A 41 8.96 22.98 0.23
C GLN A 41 9.45 22.51 1.60
N LYS A 42 9.76 21.21 1.69
CA LYS A 42 10.33 20.61 2.90
C LYS A 42 11.85 20.66 2.82
N ASP A 43 12.49 20.90 3.95
CA ASP A 43 13.94 20.85 4.07
C ASP A 43 14.48 19.45 3.88
N TYR A 44 13.69 18.42 4.20
CA TYR A 44 14.01 17.00 4.03
C TYR A 44 12.93 16.28 3.25
N ILE A 45 13.34 15.41 2.35
CA ILE A 45 12.46 14.58 1.54
C ILE A 45 12.50 13.14 2.07
N GLN A 46 11.34 12.56 2.30
CA GLN A 46 11.25 11.15 2.67
C GLN A 46 11.74 10.29 1.51
N LEU A 47 12.69 9.40 1.78
CA LEU A 47 13.16 8.45 0.79
C LEU A 47 12.08 7.40 0.48
N PRO A 48 12.02 6.89 -0.76
CA PRO A 48 11.15 5.78 -1.10
C PRO A 48 11.45 4.57 -0.24
N LEU A 49 10.40 3.86 0.17
CA LEU A 49 10.53 2.69 1.01
C LEU A 49 11.36 1.60 0.31
N GLY A 50 12.35 1.06 1.01
CA GLY A 50 13.28 0.05 0.48
C GLY A 50 14.54 0.63 -0.19
N THR A 51 14.66 1.96 -0.36
CA THR A 51 15.88 2.60 -0.89
C THR A 51 17.08 2.40 0.04
N ILE A 52 16.87 2.47 1.36
CA ILE A 52 17.89 2.20 2.37
C ILE A 52 17.59 0.84 2.99
N ARG A 53 18.61 0.00 3.09
CA ARG A 53 18.53 -1.29 3.75
C ARG A 53 19.25 -1.23 5.09
N ALA A 54 18.64 -1.82 6.10
CA ALA A 54 19.26 -1.96 7.41
C ALA A 54 20.33 -3.03 7.36
N GLU A 55 21.44 -2.79 8.08
CA GLU A 55 22.52 -3.75 8.28
C GLU A 55 22.84 -3.88 9.77
N GLY A 56 23.59 -4.92 10.14
CA GLY A 56 24.01 -5.19 11.51
C GLY A 56 22.84 -5.24 12.48
N TRP A 57 22.95 -4.61 13.62
CA TRP A 57 21.95 -4.67 14.69
C TRP A 57 20.56 -4.14 14.26
N MET A 58 20.49 -3.20 13.32
CA MET A 58 19.21 -2.72 12.80
C MET A 58 18.50 -3.79 11.96
N HIS A 59 19.24 -4.53 11.13
CA HIS A 59 18.69 -5.67 10.40
C HIS A 59 18.21 -6.76 11.37
N ASP A 60 18.99 -7.04 12.44
CA ASP A 60 18.58 -8.00 13.47
C ASP A 60 17.29 -7.58 14.18
N GLN A 61 17.13 -6.28 14.44
CA GLN A 61 15.91 -5.75 15.03
C GLN A 61 14.70 -5.95 14.11
N LEU A 62 14.83 -5.63 12.82
CA LEU A 62 13.76 -5.86 11.84
C LEU A 62 13.43 -7.35 11.72
N THR A 63 14.43 -8.22 11.73
CA THR A 63 14.24 -9.68 11.72
C THR A 63 13.45 -10.15 12.95
N ARG A 64 13.77 -9.65 14.14
CA ARG A 64 12.98 -9.95 15.35
C ARG A 64 11.53 -9.46 15.27
N MET A 65 11.28 -8.31 14.63
CA MET A 65 9.93 -7.82 14.39
C MET A 65 9.17 -8.73 13.42
N ARG A 66 9.84 -9.20 12.35
CA ARG A 66 9.28 -10.17 11.40
C ARG A 66 8.89 -11.48 12.10
N ASP A 67 9.80 -12.02 12.90
CA ASP A 67 9.62 -13.31 13.57
C ASP A 67 8.71 -13.21 14.81
N GLY A 68 8.48 -11.99 15.29
CA GLY A 68 7.65 -11.67 16.44
C GLY A 68 6.22 -11.22 16.07
N MET A 69 5.67 -10.37 16.93
CA MET A 69 4.26 -9.93 16.83
C MET A 69 3.94 -9.20 15.53
N THR A 70 4.84 -8.35 15.04
CA THR A 70 4.58 -7.57 13.82
C THR A 70 4.32 -8.50 12.63
N GLY A 71 5.15 -9.53 12.45
CA GLY A 71 4.99 -10.48 11.35
C GLY A 71 3.88 -11.52 11.54
N HIS A 72 3.39 -11.72 12.78
CA HIS A 72 2.51 -12.84 13.11
C HIS A 72 1.23 -12.44 13.87
N LEU A 73 0.89 -11.17 13.96
CA LEU A 73 -0.27 -10.72 14.70
C LEU A 73 -1.58 -11.32 14.14
N ASP A 74 -1.66 -11.57 12.85
CA ASP A 74 -2.75 -12.29 12.19
C ASP A 74 -2.99 -13.71 12.76
N LYS A 75 -1.92 -14.38 13.22
CA LYS A 75 -1.98 -15.72 13.81
C LYS A 75 -2.30 -15.68 15.31
N VAL A 76 -1.80 -14.65 15.99
CA VAL A 76 -1.96 -14.48 17.45
C VAL A 76 -3.29 -13.83 17.80
N TYR A 77 -3.75 -12.88 16.98
CA TYR A 77 -4.99 -12.15 17.19
C TYR A 77 -5.95 -12.31 16.01
N THR A 78 -6.22 -13.55 15.66
CA THR A 78 -7.02 -13.96 14.48
C THR A 78 -8.40 -13.31 14.44
N LYS A 79 -9.02 -13.09 15.59
CA LYS A 79 -10.35 -12.47 15.69
C LYS A 79 -10.39 -11.06 15.09
N VAL A 80 -9.30 -10.29 15.25
CA VAL A 80 -9.22 -8.89 14.80
C VAL A 80 -8.42 -8.77 13.51
N MET A 81 -7.26 -9.45 13.41
CA MET A 81 -6.34 -9.32 12.27
C MET A 81 -6.49 -10.42 11.22
N GLY A 82 -7.41 -11.36 11.45
CA GLY A 82 -7.71 -12.44 10.51
C GLY A 82 -8.66 -12.02 9.37
N PRO A 83 -9.11 -12.97 8.55
CA PRO A 83 -9.91 -12.73 7.34
C PRO A 83 -11.27 -12.08 7.61
N ARG A 84 -11.74 -12.10 8.87
CA ARG A 84 -12.96 -11.40 9.27
C ARG A 84 -12.77 -9.88 9.35
N ASN A 85 -11.55 -9.34 9.32
CA ASN A 85 -11.34 -7.90 9.39
C ASN A 85 -12.04 -7.18 8.24
N GLY A 86 -12.74 -6.07 8.54
CA GLY A 86 -13.48 -5.30 7.56
C GLY A 86 -12.62 -4.68 6.48
N TRP A 87 -11.33 -4.45 6.75
CA TRP A 87 -10.35 -4.00 5.77
C TRP A 87 -9.80 -5.13 4.87
N LEU A 88 -10.36 -6.32 5.01
CA LEU A 88 -10.23 -7.46 4.09
C LEU A 88 -11.60 -7.85 3.49
N GLY A 89 -12.63 -7.02 3.69
CA GLY A 89 -14.00 -7.31 3.26
C GLY A 89 -14.77 -8.26 4.19
N GLY A 90 -14.21 -8.59 5.35
CA GLY A 90 -14.84 -9.44 6.36
C GLY A 90 -15.94 -8.73 7.15
N ASP A 91 -16.57 -9.47 8.04
CA ASP A 91 -17.69 -9.02 8.88
C ASP A 91 -17.26 -8.60 10.30
N GLY A 92 -15.97 -8.60 10.61
CA GLY A 92 -15.41 -8.36 11.94
C GLY A 92 -15.08 -6.90 12.22
N ASP A 93 -13.84 -6.67 12.65
CA ASP A 93 -13.33 -5.34 13.02
C ASP A 93 -13.31 -4.38 11.83
N VAL A 94 -13.87 -3.18 11.99
CA VAL A 94 -14.00 -2.20 10.90
C VAL A 94 -13.24 -0.90 11.17
N TRP A 95 -12.60 -0.76 12.33
CA TRP A 95 -12.00 0.50 12.71
C TRP A 95 -10.47 0.51 12.51
N GLU A 96 -9.69 0.97 13.50
CA GLU A 96 -8.28 1.37 13.31
C GLU A 96 -7.24 0.26 13.42
N ARG A 97 -7.57 -0.85 14.14
CA ARG A 97 -6.56 -1.85 14.53
C ARG A 97 -5.90 -2.54 13.34
N GLY A 98 -6.69 -2.89 12.32
CA GLY A 98 -6.16 -3.45 11.07
C GLY A 98 -5.22 -2.47 10.36
N PRO A 99 -5.67 -1.25 10.04
CA PRO A 99 -4.83 -0.21 9.46
C PRO A 99 -3.52 0.04 10.21
N TYR A 100 -3.53 0.14 11.54
CA TYR A 100 -2.30 0.32 12.32
C TYR A 100 -1.33 -0.86 12.22
N TRP A 101 -1.85 -2.07 12.20
CA TRP A 101 -0.98 -3.22 12.01
C TRP A 101 -0.31 -3.20 10.65
N ILE A 102 -1.06 -2.90 9.58
CA ILE A 102 -0.52 -2.81 8.23
C ILE A 102 0.44 -1.64 8.06
N ASP A 103 0.22 -0.52 8.75
CA ASP A 103 1.15 0.62 8.79
C ASP A 103 2.54 0.24 9.32
N GLY A 104 2.60 -0.77 10.19
CA GLY A 104 3.87 -1.34 10.67
C GLY A 104 4.39 -2.51 9.82
N LEU A 105 3.51 -3.37 9.34
CA LEU A 105 3.88 -4.59 8.61
C LEU A 105 4.38 -4.28 7.20
N LEU A 106 3.74 -3.36 6.49
CA LEU A 106 4.12 -3.02 5.12
C LEU A 106 5.55 -2.50 5.03
N PRO A 107 5.97 -1.47 5.80
CA PRO A 107 7.36 -1.02 5.74
C PRO A 107 8.35 -2.11 6.15
N LEU A 108 8.01 -2.96 7.13
CA LEU A 108 8.85 -4.09 7.52
C LEU A 108 9.07 -5.05 6.35
N ALA A 109 8.01 -5.39 5.62
CA ALA A 109 8.06 -6.29 4.46
C ALA A 109 9.02 -5.78 3.37
N TYR A 110 8.92 -4.51 3.02
CA TYR A 110 9.74 -3.91 1.96
C TYR A 110 11.16 -3.58 2.41
N LEU A 111 11.39 -3.19 3.68
CA LEU A 111 12.73 -2.96 4.21
C LEU A 111 13.56 -4.25 4.29
N LEU A 112 12.92 -5.36 4.63
CA LEU A 112 13.55 -6.69 4.63
C LEU A 112 13.56 -7.33 3.23
N ASN A 113 12.81 -6.80 2.28
CA ASN A 113 12.53 -7.45 0.99
C ASN A 113 12.00 -8.89 1.19
N ASP A 114 11.11 -9.06 2.16
CA ASP A 114 10.56 -10.36 2.56
C ASP A 114 9.29 -10.65 1.76
N GLN A 115 9.38 -11.56 0.81
CA GLN A 115 8.29 -11.91 -0.10
C GLN A 115 7.06 -12.44 0.63
N ALA A 116 7.24 -13.23 1.69
CA ALA A 116 6.11 -13.78 2.46
C ALA A 116 5.32 -12.68 3.19
N LEU A 117 6.01 -11.66 3.71
CA LEU A 117 5.36 -10.50 4.32
C LEU A 117 4.71 -9.61 3.26
N ILE A 118 5.32 -9.43 2.09
CA ILE A 118 4.73 -8.68 0.97
C ILE A 118 3.42 -9.34 0.53
N GLU A 119 3.41 -10.66 0.36
CA GLU A 119 2.19 -11.43 0.02
C GLU A 119 1.12 -11.33 1.11
N LYS A 120 1.52 -11.24 2.39
CA LYS A 120 0.60 -11.04 3.52
C LYS A 120 -0.06 -9.66 3.51
N VAL A 121 0.65 -8.63 3.10
CA VAL A 121 0.16 -7.25 3.02
C VAL A 121 -0.73 -7.03 1.80
N GLN A 122 -0.43 -7.68 0.67
CA GLN A 122 -1.08 -7.42 -0.61
C GLN A 122 -2.61 -7.48 -0.59
N PRO A 123 -3.28 -8.46 0.08
CA PRO A 123 -4.74 -8.49 0.17
C PRO A 123 -5.36 -7.23 0.80
N TRP A 124 -4.68 -6.62 1.77
CA TRP A 124 -5.13 -5.38 2.42
C TRP A 124 -5.09 -4.20 1.45
N ILE A 125 -4.04 -4.12 0.65
CA ILE A 125 -3.88 -3.09 -0.38
C ILE A 125 -4.94 -3.26 -1.47
N GLU A 126 -5.07 -4.47 -2.03
CA GLU A 126 -6.02 -4.73 -3.10
C GLU A 126 -7.48 -4.51 -2.64
N TRP A 127 -7.83 -4.97 -1.44
CA TRP A 127 -9.16 -4.70 -0.92
C TRP A 127 -9.41 -3.19 -0.70
N THR A 128 -8.43 -2.47 -0.18
CA THR A 128 -8.53 -1.02 0.03
C THR A 128 -8.79 -0.31 -1.30
N LEU A 129 -8.02 -0.61 -2.35
CA LEU A 129 -8.22 -0.05 -3.69
C LEU A 129 -9.59 -0.41 -4.25
N ALA A 130 -10.00 -1.67 -4.15
CA ALA A 130 -11.27 -2.17 -4.67
C ALA A 130 -12.49 -1.64 -3.91
N SER A 131 -12.35 -1.28 -2.63
CA SER A 131 -13.42 -0.74 -1.80
C SER A 131 -13.85 0.68 -2.19
N GLN A 132 -13.08 1.34 -3.06
CA GLN A 132 -13.37 2.73 -3.40
C GLN A 132 -14.64 2.88 -4.21
N LYS A 133 -15.58 3.66 -3.68
CA LYS A 133 -16.87 3.97 -4.28
C LYS A 133 -16.75 5.04 -5.38
N PRO A 134 -17.76 5.18 -6.25
CA PRO A 134 -17.77 6.20 -7.30
C PRO A 134 -17.61 7.64 -6.79
N ASN A 135 -18.09 7.94 -5.57
CA ASN A 135 -17.92 9.25 -4.94
C ASN A 135 -16.53 9.48 -4.33
N GLY A 136 -15.66 8.47 -4.35
CA GLY A 136 -14.31 8.54 -3.81
C GLY A 136 -14.14 8.02 -2.36
N TYR A 137 -15.22 7.74 -1.62
CA TYR A 137 -15.17 7.09 -0.32
C TYR A 137 -14.50 5.71 -0.42
N PHE A 138 -13.76 5.26 0.59
CA PHE A 138 -13.16 3.94 0.62
C PHE A 138 -13.16 3.34 2.05
N GLY A 139 -12.92 2.05 2.12
CA GLY A 139 -12.87 1.31 3.37
C GLY A 139 -14.23 0.84 3.86
N PRO A 140 -14.30 0.21 5.04
CA PRO A 140 -15.55 -0.19 5.66
C PRO A 140 -16.49 1.00 5.83
N ASP A 141 -17.78 0.80 5.57
CA ASP A 141 -18.79 1.87 5.53
C ASP A 141 -20.06 1.59 6.34
N THR A 142 -20.17 0.38 6.87
CA THR A 142 -21.35 -0.06 7.59
C THR A 142 -20.98 -0.56 8.98
N ASP A 143 -21.58 0.08 9.99
CA ASP A 143 -21.52 -0.39 11.36
C ASP A 143 -22.23 -1.75 11.47
N ARG A 144 -21.83 -2.55 12.45
CA ARG A 144 -22.33 -3.90 12.65
C ARG A 144 -22.75 -4.09 14.09
N ASP A 145 -23.55 -5.11 14.35
CA ASP A 145 -23.98 -5.47 15.69
C ASP A 145 -22.79 -5.72 16.61
N TYR A 146 -22.95 -5.35 17.88
CA TYR A 146 -21.91 -5.53 18.88
C TYR A 146 -21.44 -6.98 18.96
N GLU A 147 -20.14 -7.17 18.97
CA GLU A 147 -19.50 -8.45 19.27
C GLU A 147 -18.31 -8.21 20.21
N PRO A 148 -18.22 -8.95 21.35
CA PRO A 148 -17.14 -8.75 22.30
C PRO A 148 -15.76 -8.88 21.67
N GLY A 149 -14.91 -7.85 21.90
CA GLY A 149 -13.54 -7.80 21.39
C GLY A 149 -13.39 -7.25 19.96
N LEU A 150 -14.49 -6.87 19.27
CA LEU A 150 -14.45 -6.23 17.96
C LEU A 150 -14.89 -4.76 18.02
N GLN A 151 -14.24 -3.93 17.20
CA GLN A 151 -14.62 -2.53 16.93
C GLN A 151 -15.49 -2.50 15.67
N ARG A 152 -16.82 -2.41 15.84
CA ARG A 152 -17.79 -2.61 14.76
C ARG A 152 -18.71 -1.43 14.50
N ASN A 153 -18.58 -0.33 15.26
CA ASN A 153 -19.52 0.79 15.27
C ASN A 153 -18.94 2.13 14.83
N ASN A 154 -17.75 2.13 14.24
CA ASN A 154 -17.05 3.33 13.77
C ASN A 154 -16.57 3.17 12.31
N ALA A 155 -17.33 2.45 11.48
CA ALA A 155 -16.95 2.16 10.11
C ALA A 155 -16.72 3.43 9.27
N GLN A 156 -17.52 4.47 9.51
CA GLN A 156 -17.44 5.72 8.75
C GLN A 156 -16.51 6.77 9.34
N ASP A 157 -15.79 6.45 10.43
CA ASP A 157 -14.83 7.36 11.04
C ASP A 157 -13.69 7.72 10.05
N TRP A 158 -13.26 8.97 10.07
CA TRP A 158 -12.14 9.46 9.28
C TRP A 158 -10.79 8.91 9.71
N TRP A 159 -10.65 8.58 10.99
CA TRP A 159 -9.39 8.18 11.60
C TRP A 159 -8.71 6.97 10.94
N PRO A 160 -9.36 5.81 10.81
CA PRO A 160 -8.71 4.65 10.20
C PRO A 160 -8.37 4.88 8.72
N LYS A 161 -9.11 5.77 8.05
CA LYS A 161 -8.85 6.14 6.66
C LYS A 161 -7.57 6.96 6.51
N MET A 162 -7.28 7.85 7.48
CA MET A 162 -6.01 8.58 7.50
C MET A 162 -4.80 7.65 7.69
N VAL A 163 -4.93 6.65 8.56
CA VAL A 163 -3.90 5.63 8.74
C VAL A 163 -3.71 4.83 7.45
N MET A 164 -4.79 4.40 6.83
CA MET A 164 -4.71 3.64 5.58
C MET A 164 -4.18 4.48 4.40
N LEU A 165 -4.44 5.78 4.34
CA LEU A 165 -3.81 6.67 3.34
C LEU A 165 -2.28 6.69 3.50
N LYS A 166 -1.77 6.69 4.73
CA LYS A 166 -0.33 6.58 4.99
C LYS A 166 0.20 5.22 4.50
N VAL A 167 -0.51 4.14 4.74
CA VAL A 167 -0.18 2.80 4.21
C VAL A 167 -0.12 2.83 2.68
N MET A 168 -1.11 3.42 2.02
CA MET A 168 -1.15 3.53 0.56
C MET A 168 0.02 4.37 0.02
N GLN A 169 0.38 5.46 0.71
CA GLN A 169 1.56 6.25 0.37
C GLN A 169 2.85 5.42 0.49
N GLN A 170 3.02 4.67 1.58
CA GLN A 170 4.17 3.77 1.75
C GLN A 170 4.23 2.72 0.63
N TYR A 171 3.09 2.10 0.31
CA TYR A 171 2.99 1.14 -0.79
C TYR A 171 3.38 1.77 -2.14
N TYR A 172 2.88 2.97 -2.44
CA TYR A 172 3.26 3.69 -3.65
C TYR A 172 4.76 3.96 -3.72
N THR A 173 5.38 4.40 -2.60
CA THR A 173 6.83 4.68 -2.61
C THR A 173 7.67 3.43 -2.82
N ALA A 174 7.18 2.25 -2.40
CA ALA A 174 7.85 0.97 -2.59
C ALA A 174 7.68 0.39 -4.00
N THR A 175 6.51 0.59 -4.62
CA THR A 175 6.09 -0.16 -5.83
C THR A 175 5.88 0.70 -7.06
N GLN A 176 5.69 2.01 -6.89
CA GLN A 176 5.28 2.96 -7.93
C GLN A 176 3.93 2.60 -8.59
N ASP A 177 3.05 1.87 -7.88
CA ASP A 177 1.73 1.51 -8.40
C ASP A 177 0.85 2.76 -8.59
N ARG A 178 0.65 3.16 -9.81
CA ARG A 178 -0.07 4.38 -10.19
C ARG A 178 -1.55 4.37 -9.80
N ARG A 179 -2.14 3.20 -9.55
CA ARG A 179 -3.53 3.08 -9.05
C ARG A 179 -3.71 3.86 -7.75
N VAL A 180 -2.66 3.94 -6.93
CA VAL A 180 -2.67 4.68 -5.67
C VAL A 180 -2.88 6.17 -5.89
N ILE A 181 -2.27 6.77 -6.92
CA ILE A 181 -2.41 8.20 -7.23
C ILE A 181 -3.87 8.54 -7.56
N ASP A 182 -4.50 7.74 -8.43
CA ASP A 182 -5.89 7.94 -8.82
C ASP A 182 -6.83 7.72 -7.63
N PHE A 183 -6.56 6.69 -6.83
CA PHE A 183 -7.29 6.38 -5.62
C PHE A 183 -7.25 7.54 -4.61
N MET A 184 -6.06 8.03 -4.25
CA MET A 184 -5.90 9.14 -3.31
C MET A 184 -6.51 10.44 -3.85
N THR A 185 -6.36 10.72 -5.14
CA THR A 185 -6.93 11.91 -5.79
C THR A 185 -8.46 11.91 -5.67
N ARG A 186 -9.12 10.77 -5.93
CA ARG A 186 -10.57 10.65 -5.78
C ARG A 186 -11.01 10.80 -4.32
N TYR A 187 -10.25 10.24 -3.40
CA TYR A 187 -10.56 10.38 -1.97
C TYR A 187 -10.40 11.81 -1.47
N PHE A 188 -9.36 12.53 -1.85
CA PHE A 188 -9.20 13.95 -1.46
C PHE A 188 -10.31 14.84 -2.03
N ARG A 189 -10.81 14.55 -3.23
CA ARG A 189 -12.02 15.21 -3.77
C ARG A 189 -13.24 14.91 -2.91
N TYR A 190 -13.44 13.65 -2.55
CA TYR A 190 -14.50 13.27 -1.61
C TYR A 190 -14.39 14.03 -0.28
N GLN A 191 -13.19 14.19 0.28
CA GLN A 191 -12.99 14.98 1.50
C GLN A 191 -13.38 16.45 1.33
N LEU A 192 -13.05 17.08 0.22
CA LEU A 192 -13.42 18.47 -0.07
C LEU A 192 -14.95 18.66 -0.07
N ASP A 193 -15.67 17.70 -0.60
CA ASP A 193 -17.13 17.75 -0.71
C ASP A 193 -17.83 17.36 0.60
N GLU A 194 -17.26 16.44 1.35
CA GLU A 194 -17.93 15.83 2.49
C GLU A 194 -17.57 16.44 3.85
N LEU A 195 -16.32 16.91 4.05
CA LEU A 195 -15.91 17.51 5.33
C LEU A 195 -16.76 18.72 5.78
N PRO A 196 -17.25 19.60 4.90
CA PRO A 196 -18.15 20.65 5.30
C PRO A 196 -19.49 20.17 5.85
N LYS A 197 -19.96 18.99 5.41
CA LYS A 197 -21.25 18.38 5.80
C LYS A 197 -21.06 17.46 7.03
N ASN A 198 -19.99 16.68 7.02
CA ASN A 198 -19.62 15.74 8.06
C ASN A 198 -18.22 16.07 8.59
N PRO A 199 -18.08 17.11 9.43
CA PRO A 199 -16.77 17.48 9.96
C PRO A 199 -16.17 16.39 10.82
N LEU A 200 -14.85 16.43 10.96
CA LEU A 200 -14.07 15.48 11.76
C LEU A 200 -14.74 15.23 13.12
N GLY A 201 -15.28 14.11 13.24
CA GLY A 201 -15.78 13.29 14.30
C GLY A 201 -16.27 13.84 15.62
N LYS A 202 -16.84 12.90 16.31
CA LYS A 202 -17.41 13.03 17.67
C LYS A 202 -16.34 13.12 18.77
N TRP A 203 -15.07 12.96 18.45
CA TRP A 203 -13.98 12.94 19.42
C TRP A 203 -13.63 14.36 19.86
N THR A 204 -13.57 14.60 21.16
CA THR A 204 -13.18 15.87 21.74
C THR A 204 -11.79 16.31 21.27
N PHE A 205 -10.92 15.37 21.02
CA PHE A 205 -9.58 15.54 20.47
C PHE A 205 -9.60 16.27 19.10
N TRP A 206 -10.40 15.81 18.14
CA TRP A 206 -10.53 16.43 16.82
C TRP A 206 -11.06 17.87 16.89
N LYS A 207 -11.99 18.12 17.80
CA LYS A 207 -12.54 19.47 18.01
C LYS A 207 -11.51 20.44 18.58
N SER A 208 -10.53 19.95 19.34
CA SER A 208 -9.47 20.78 19.90
C SER A 208 -8.40 21.12 18.88
N GLU A 209 -8.08 20.21 17.98
CA GLU A 209 -7.08 20.44 16.91
C GLU A 209 -7.65 21.32 15.79
N ALA A 210 -8.89 21.13 15.38
CA ALA A 210 -9.55 21.95 14.37
C ALA A 210 -9.71 23.44 14.79
N LYS A 211 -9.56 23.74 16.07
CA LYS A 211 -9.59 25.13 16.58
C LYS A 211 -8.20 25.79 16.60
N ARG A 212 -7.14 25.04 16.35
CA ARG A 212 -5.74 25.53 16.36
C ARG A 212 -5.15 25.74 14.96
N SER A 213 -5.86 25.32 13.93
CA SER A 213 -5.54 25.55 12.53
C SER A 213 -6.35 26.71 11.97
#